data_4df462d5129c02b6974d29d6545c3670
#
_entry.id   4df462d5129c02b6974d29d6545c3670
#
_cell.length_a   1.000
_cell.length_b   1.000
_cell.length_c   1.000
_cell.angle_alpha   90.00
_cell.angle_beta   90.00
_cell.angle_gamma   90.00
#
_symmetry.space_group_name_H-M   'P 1'
#
loop_
_entity.id
_entity.type
_entity.pdbx_description
1 polymer ?
#
loop_
_entity_poly.entity_id
_entity_poly.type
_entity_poly.pdbx_seq_one_letter_code
_entity_poly.pdbx_strand_id
1 'polypeptide(L)'
;MKDLLWLAPCVAILALVLTWCLRYYALTRSLIDIPNARSSHSVPTPRGGGVAIVVGFLVALPLLWAGNQITLSVMWALLGAGAVTALLGFLDDHGHIAARWRLLGHFSAATWALFWLNGLAPVSFVGGSIDLGPIGHVLAAFYLVWMLNLYNFMDGIDGLASVEAVCACLGACLVYWLAGYQDLIWLPLILSMAVIGFLYWNFPPAKIFMGDAGS
;
A
#
# COMPACT_ATOMS: atom_id res chain seq x y z
N MET A 1 -22.49 2.87 -8.60
CA MET A 1 -21.25 3.67 -8.73
C MET A 1 -21.37 5.07 -8.15
N LYS A 2 -22.45 5.82 -8.40
CA LYS A 2 -22.57 7.22 -7.90
C LYS A 2 -22.62 7.35 -6.38
N ASP A 3 -23.17 6.38 -5.68
CA ASP A 3 -23.44 6.47 -4.23
C ASP A 3 -22.19 6.34 -3.34
N LEU A 4 -21.04 5.89 -3.87
CA LEU A 4 -19.79 5.74 -3.14
C LEU A 4 -18.69 6.71 -3.57
N LEU A 5 -18.96 7.64 -4.50
CA LEU A 5 -17.94 8.61 -4.96
C LEU A 5 -17.43 9.52 -3.82
N TRP A 6 -18.24 9.73 -2.78
CA TRP A 6 -17.85 10.46 -1.58
C TRP A 6 -16.74 9.75 -0.78
N LEU A 7 -16.59 8.43 -0.93
CA LEU A 7 -15.61 7.64 -0.19
C LEU A 7 -14.17 8.07 -0.53
N ALA A 8 -13.91 8.38 -1.80
CA ALA A 8 -12.59 8.78 -2.28
C ALA A 8 -12.07 10.06 -1.56
N PRO A 9 -12.78 11.20 -1.56
CA PRO A 9 -12.34 12.38 -0.81
C PRO A 9 -12.32 12.15 0.71
N CYS A 10 -13.23 11.34 1.26
CA CYS A 10 -13.21 11.02 2.69
C CYS A 10 -11.95 10.24 3.09
N VAL A 11 -11.50 9.29 2.28
CA VAL A 11 -10.26 8.54 2.53
C VAL A 11 -9.04 9.46 2.42
N ALA A 12 -9.01 10.37 1.46
CA ALA A 12 -7.92 11.35 1.35
C ALA A 12 -7.84 12.27 2.58
N ILE A 13 -8.99 12.78 3.06
CA ILE A 13 -9.06 13.60 4.26
C ILE A 13 -8.68 12.79 5.51
N LEU A 14 -9.16 11.54 5.62
CA LEU A 14 -8.79 10.65 6.71
C LEU A 14 -7.27 10.42 6.77
N ALA A 15 -6.65 10.07 5.63
CA ALA A 15 -5.21 9.88 5.56
C ALA A 15 -4.43 11.15 5.89
N LEU A 16 -4.89 12.31 5.41
CA LEU A 16 -4.28 13.62 5.70
C LEU A 16 -4.31 13.94 7.21
N VAL A 17 -5.45 13.73 7.88
CA VAL A 17 -5.60 13.97 9.31
C VAL A 17 -4.83 12.95 10.14
N LEU A 18 -4.90 11.66 9.77
CA LEU A 18 -4.13 10.61 10.45
C LEU A 18 -2.61 10.86 10.33
N THR A 19 -2.13 11.30 9.17
CA THR A 19 -0.72 11.64 8.98
C THR A 19 -0.29 12.77 9.90
N TRP A 20 -1.13 13.80 10.08
CA TRP A 20 -0.88 14.86 11.05
C TRP A 20 -0.78 14.31 12.48
N CYS A 21 -1.70 13.45 12.90
CA CYS A 21 -1.68 12.81 14.22
C CYS A 21 -0.43 11.93 14.40
N LEU A 22 -0.08 11.14 13.39
CA LEU A 22 1.12 10.28 13.41
C LEU A 22 2.41 11.11 13.47
N ARG A 23 2.46 12.23 12.76
CA ARG A 23 3.59 13.16 12.85
C ARG A 23 3.77 13.69 14.27
N TYR A 24 2.69 14.10 14.92
CA TYR A 24 2.72 14.55 16.31
C TYR A 24 3.18 13.42 17.24
N TYR A 25 2.64 12.21 17.06
CA TYR A 25 3.07 11.02 17.80
C TYR A 25 4.55 10.71 17.60
N ALA A 26 5.05 10.70 16.36
CA ALA A 26 6.44 10.42 16.04
C ALA A 26 7.41 11.43 16.70
N LEU A 27 7.04 12.72 16.70
CA LEU A 27 7.80 13.77 17.38
C LEU A 27 7.85 13.56 18.91
N THR A 28 6.74 13.15 19.53
CA THR A 28 6.68 12.91 20.99
C THR A 28 7.40 11.64 21.41
N ARG A 29 7.52 10.66 20.51
CA ARG A 29 8.20 9.37 20.76
C ARG A 29 9.62 9.31 20.22
N SER A 30 10.14 10.42 19.69
CA SER A 30 11.48 10.50 19.10
C SER A 30 11.71 9.47 17.97
N LEU A 31 10.64 9.12 17.22
CA LEU A 31 10.72 8.29 16.02
C LEU A 31 11.20 9.16 14.86
N ILE A 32 12.47 9.53 14.90
CA ILE A 32 13.07 10.49 13.98
C ILE A 32 14.19 9.80 13.20
N ASP A 33 14.15 9.93 11.89
CA ASP A 33 15.25 9.54 11.02
C ASP A 33 16.30 10.66 11.01
N ILE A 34 17.49 10.32 11.48
CA ILE A 34 18.63 11.26 11.57
C ILE A 34 19.47 11.09 10.31
N PRO A 35 19.74 12.19 9.56
CA PRO A 35 20.54 12.14 8.35
C PRO A 35 21.91 11.49 8.56
N ASN A 36 22.30 10.64 7.63
CA ASN A 36 23.62 10.02 7.59
C ASN A 36 24.23 10.19 6.18
N ALA A 37 25.44 9.69 5.94
CA ALA A 37 26.14 9.85 4.66
C ALA A 37 25.41 9.24 3.43
N ARG A 38 24.37 8.44 3.64
CA ARG A 38 23.56 7.81 2.58
C ARG A 38 22.17 8.42 2.45
N SER A 39 21.80 9.34 3.34
CA SER A 39 20.48 9.98 3.34
C SER A 39 20.37 11.03 2.23
N SER A 40 19.22 11.10 1.58
CA SER A 40 18.88 12.16 0.63
C SER A 40 18.42 13.45 1.30
N HIS A 41 18.03 13.39 2.58
CA HIS A 41 17.59 14.52 3.38
C HIS A 41 18.70 15.06 4.29
N SER A 42 18.62 16.34 4.66
CA SER A 42 19.59 17.03 5.51
C SER A 42 19.06 17.43 6.89
N VAL A 43 17.76 17.26 7.12
CA VAL A 43 17.08 17.65 8.37
C VAL A 43 16.49 16.40 9.02
N PRO A 44 16.66 16.22 10.36
CA PRO A 44 16.00 15.13 11.07
C PRO A 44 14.48 15.16 10.87
N THR A 45 13.92 14.08 10.34
CA THR A 45 12.53 14.02 9.93
C THR A 45 11.81 12.84 10.60
N PRO A 46 10.60 13.02 11.17
CA PRO A 46 9.83 11.92 11.75
C PRO A 46 9.45 10.89 10.67
N ARG A 47 9.29 9.62 11.07
CA ARG A 47 8.90 8.50 10.18
C ARG A 47 7.67 7.76 10.67
N GLY A 48 7.11 6.86 9.82
CA GLY A 48 5.94 6.05 10.15
C GLY A 48 4.60 6.66 9.69
N GLY A 49 4.63 7.65 8.79
CA GLY A 49 3.42 8.28 8.25
C GLY A 49 2.58 7.36 7.36
N GLY A 50 3.19 6.32 6.78
CA GLY A 50 2.52 5.37 5.90
C GLY A 50 1.41 4.55 6.57
N VAL A 51 1.41 4.45 7.91
CA VAL A 51 0.27 3.87 8.65
C VAL A 51 -1.04 4.57 8.30
N ALA A 52 -1.03 5.88 8.01
CA ALA A 52 -2.22 6.63 7.60
C ALA A 52 -2.77 6.13 6.26
N ILE A 53 -1.89 5.79 5.31
CA ILE A 53 -2.28 5.23 4.01
C ILE A 53 -2.98 3.89 4.23
N VAL A 54 -2.33 3.00 4.99
CA VAL A 54 -2.85 1.66 5.23
C VAL A 54 -4.20 1.71 5.96
N VAL A 55 -4.31 2.48 7.04
CA VAL A 55 -5.57 2.61 7.78
C VAL A 55 -6.67 3.20 6.89
N GLY A 56 -6.38 4.28 6.13
CA GLY A 56 -7.32 4.88 5.21
C GLY A 56 -7.84 3.89 4.16
N PHE A 57 -6.94 3.11 3.57
CA PHE A 57 -7.29 2.10 2.58
C PHE A 57 -8.07 0.92 3.19
N LEU A 58 -7.57 0.33 4.29
CA LEU A 58 -8.19 -0.85 4.90
C LEU A 58 -9.59 -0.57 5.46
N VAL A 59 -9.82 0.63 6.01
CA VAL A 59 -11.15 1.05 6.51
C VAL A 59 -12.15 1.20 5.36
N ALA A 60 -11.70 1.55 4.16
CA ALA A 60 -12.58 1.66 2.99
C ALA A 60 -13.02 0.30 2.43
N LEU A 61 -12.25 -0.78 2.63
CA LEU A 61 -12.56 -2.10 2.03
C LEU A 61 -13.93 -2.68 2.47
N PRO A 62 -14.31 -2.67 3.77
CA PRO A 62 -15.65 -3.11 4.18
C PRO A 62 -16.78 -2.27 3.57
N LEU A 63 -16.56 -0.96 3.37
CA LEU A 63 -17.55 -0.08 2.75
C LEU A 63 -17.69 -0.38 1.26
N LEU A 64 -16.60 -0.68 0.55
CA LEU A 64 -16.63 -1.11 -0.84
C LEU A 64 -17.33 -2.47 -0.99
N TRP A 65 -17.10 -3.41 -0.08
CA TRP A 65 -17.79 -4.68 -0.07
C TRP A 65 -19.29 -4.51 0.20
N ALA A 66 -19.67 -3.74 1.21
CA ALA A 66 -21.08 -3.47 1.52
C ALA A 66 -21.81 -2.76 0.36
N GLY A 67 -21.06 -1.94 -0.40
CA GLY A 67 -21.54 -1.29 -1.63
C GLY A 67 -21.50 -2.18 -2.88
N ASN A 68 -21.17 -3.47 -2.76
CA ASN A 68 -21.02 -4.44 -3.86
C ASN A 68 -20.02 -4.01 -4.95
N GLN A 69 -18.99 -3.23 -4.58
CA GLN A 69 -17.94 -2.81 -5.52
C GLN A 69 -16.77 -3.81 -5.56
N ILE A 70 -16.60 -4.61 -4.51
CA ILE A 70 -15.61 -5.68 -4.43
C ILE A 70 -16.23 -6.93 -3.83
N THR A 71 -15.65 -8.09 -4.14
CA THR A 71 -16.08 -9.37 -3.55
C THR A 71 -15.56 -9.52 -2.12
N LEU A 72 -16.21 -10.39 -1.34
CA LEU A 72 -15.77 -10.75 0.01
C LEU A 72 -14.35 -11.32 0.02
N SER A 73 -14.00 -12.12 -0.99
CA SER A 73 -12.66 -12.71 -1.15
C SER A 73 -11.59 -11.62 -1.33
N VAL A 74 -11.84 -10.64 -2.19
CA VAL A 74 -10.93 -9.50 -2.41
C VAL A 74 -10.79 -8.68 -1.13
N MET A 75 -11.89 -8.42 -0.42
CA MET A 75 -11.85 -7.69 0.86
C MET A 75 -10.94 -8.42 1.87
N TRP A 76 -11.13 -9.73 2.09
CA TRP A 76 -10.30 -10.48 3.05
C TRP A 76 -8.85 -10.65 2.60
N ALA A 77 -8.62 -10.81 1.29
CA ALA A 77 -7.27 -10.85 0.74
C ALA A 77 -6.48 -9.59 1.11
N LEU A 78 -7.05 -8.42 0.84
CA LEU A 78 -6.40 -7.14 1.06
C LEU A 78 -6.34 -6.73 2.54
N LEU A 79 -7.42 -6.99 3.32
CA LEU A 79 -7.44 -6.71 4.75
C LEU A 79 -6.35 -7.50 5.49
N GLY A 80 -6.30 -8.82 5.27
CA GLY A 80 -5.35 -9.67 5.99
C GLY A 80 -3.92 -9.41 5.55
N ALA A 81 -3.63 -9.39 4.25
CA ALA A 81 -2.29 -9.11 3.75
C ALA A 81 -1.82 -7.70 4.14
N GLY A 82 -2.66 -6.68 3.95
CA GLY A 82 -2.33 -5.31 4.30
C GLY A 82 -2.12 -5.12 5.81
N ALA A 83 -2.95 -5.74 6.65
CA ALA A 83 -2.78 -5.66 8.11
C ALA A 83 -1.47 -6.33 8.58
N VAL A 84 -1.13 -7.51 8.03
CA VAL A 84 0.11 -8.22 8.39
C VAL A 84 1.34 -7.43 7.96
N THR A 85 1.38 -6.95 6.72
CA THR A 85 2.52 -6.15 6.22
C THR A 85 2.68 -4.84 6.98
N ALA A 86 1.59 -4.11 7.21
CA ALA A 86 1.63 -2.86 7.97
C ALA A 86 2.05 -3.06 9.43
N LEU A 87 1.59 -4.13 10.09
CA LEU A 87 2.01 -4.45 11.45
C LEU A 87 3.51 -4.75 11.52
N LEU A 88 4.02 -5.53 10.56
CA LEU A 88 5.45 -5.83 10.48
C LEU A 88 6.28 -4.57 10.26
N GLY A 89 5.90 -3.72 9.31
CA GLY A 89 6.58 -2.46 9.05
C GLY A 89 6.49 -1.51 10.25
N PHE A 90 5.34 -1.40 10.90
CA PHE A 90 5.19 -0.60 12.12
C PHE A 90 6.10 -1.08 13.26
N LEU A 91 6.23 -2.38 13.45
CA LEU A 91 7.12 -2.95 14.46
C LEU A 91 8.59 -2.74 14.09
N ASP A 92 8.94 -2.80 12.79
CA ASP A 92 10.30 -2.53 12.31
C ASP A 92 10.68 -1.05 12.46
N ASP A 93 9.75 -0.13 12.22
CA ASP A 93 9.93 1.31 12.47
C ASP A 93 10.22 1.63 13.95
N HIS A 94 9.70 0.84 14.90
CA HIS A 94 9.88 1.03 16.34
C HIS A 94 11.04 0.23 16.93
N GLY A 95 11.44 -0.88 16.30
CA GLY A 95 12.51 -1.74 16.80
C GLY A 95 12.96 -2.72 15.74
N HIS A 96 14.24 -2.83 15.51
CA HIS A 96 14.81 -3.65 14.44
C HIS A 96 14.30 -5.09 14.46
N ILE A 97 13.54 -5.49 13.45
CA ILE A 97 13.15 -6.87 13.20
C ILE A 97 14.19 -7.53 12.30
N ALA A 98 14.69 -8.71 12.70
CA ALA A 98 15.64 -9.44 11.85
C ALA A 98 14.99 -9.78 10.48
N ALA A 99 15.73 -9.57 9.39
CA ALA A 99 15.25 -9.73 8.01
C ALA A 99 14.54 -11.07 7.73
N ARG A 100 14.96 -12.15 8.40
CA ARG A 100 14.29 -13.47 8.30
C ARG A 100 12.83 -13.45 8.76
N TRP A 101 12.50 -12.69 9.82
CA TRP A 101 11.14 -12.59 10.34
C TRP A 101 10.28 -11.69 9.46
N ARG A 102 10.85 -10.60 8.93
CA ARG A 102 10.18 -9.76 7.93
C ARG A 102 9.83 -10.59 6.71
N LEU A 103 10.81 -11.34 6.18
CA LEU A 103 10.61 -12.17 5.00
C LEU A 103 9.51 -13.23 5.22
N LEU A 104 9.51 -13.92 6.37
CA LEU A 104 8.46 -14.87 6.73
C LEU A 104 7.08 -14.21 6.79
N GLY A 105 6.99 -13.02 7.37
CA GLY A 105 5.73 -12.28 7.43
C GLY A 105 5.25 -11.84 6.04
N HIS A 106 6.15 -11.38 5.16
CA HIS A 106 5.80 -11.02 3.79
C HIS A 106 5.28 -12.24 3.00
N PHE A 107 5.92 -13.41 3.13
CA PHE A 107 5.43 -14.64 2.51
C PHE A 107 4.09 -15.10 3.10
N SER A 108 3.87 -14.93 4.42
CA SER A 108 2.57 -15.25 5.02
C SER A 108 1.47 -14.32 4.51
N ALA A 109 1.73 -13.04 4.36
CA ALA A 109 0.81 -12.06 3.77
C ALA A 109 0.51 -12.38 2.30
N ALA A 110 1.53 -12.69 1.50
CA ALA A 110 1.38 -13.09 0.10
C ALA A 110 0.55 -14.39 -0.03
N THR A 111 0.83 -15.39 0.81
CA THR A 111 0.08 -16.66 0.83
C THR A 111 -1.38 -16.44 1.24
N TRP A 112 -1.64 -15.58 2.23
CA TRP A 112 -3.00 -15.18 2.62
C TRP A 112 -3.75 -14.55 1.46
N ALA A 113 -3.14 -13.58 0.77
CA ALA A 113 -3.78 -12.93 -0.37
C ALA A 113 -4.10 -13.93 -1.49
N LEU A 114 -3.12 -14.77 -1.86
CA LEU A 114 -3.30 -15.78 -2.90
C LEU A 114 -4.36 -16.83 -2.53
N PHE A 115 -4.46 -17.23 -1.25
CA PHE A 115 -5.50 -18.14 -0.79
C PHE A 115 -6.90 -17.57 -1.04
N TRP A 116 -7.15 -16.32 -0.66
CA TRP A 116 -8.44 -15.67 -0.85
C TRP A 116 -8.76 -15.34 -2.30
N LEU A 117 -7.74 -15.12 -3.14
CA LEU A 117 -7.88 -14.83 -4.57
C LEU A 117 -7.88 -16.10 -5.45
N ASN A 118 -7.82 -17.29 -4.85
CA ASN A 118 -7.69 -18.58 -5.57
C ASN A 118 -6.42 -18.68 -6.43
N GLY A 119 -5.33 -18.03 -5.97
CA GLY A 119 -4.03 -18.06 -6.61
C GLY A 119 -3.86 -17.11 -7.79
N LEU A 120 -2.90 -17.40 -8.66
CA LEU A 120 -2.65 -16.64 -9.88
C LEU A 120 -3.67 -17.02 -10.95
N ALA A 121 -4.35 -16.03 -11.51
CA ALA A 121 -5.20 -16.23 -12.69
C ALA A 121 -4.34 -16.62 -13.92
N PRO A 122 -4.91 -17.33 -14.91
CA PRO A 122 -4.24 -17.61 -16.16
C PRO A 122 -3.69 -16.32 -16.81
N VAL A 123 -2.43 -16.37 -17.24
CA VAL A 123 -1.77 -15.24 -17.90
C VAL A 123 -2.18 -15.20 -19.37
N SER A 124 -2.87 -14.13 -19.75
CA SER A 124 -3.32 -13.91 -21.13
C SER A 124 -2.26 -13.20 -21.96
N PHE A 125 -2.08 -13.61 -23.20
CA PHE A 125 -1.20 -13.00 -24.19
C PHE A 125 -1.85 -13.02 -25.57
N VAL A 126 -1.24 -12.33 -26.54
CA VAL A 126 -1.74 -12.34 -27.91
C VAL A 126 -1.70 -13.77 -28.46
N GLY A 127 -2.86 -14.37 -28.69
CA GLY A 127 -3.01 -15.72 -29.24
C GLY A 127 -3.39 -16.82 -28.23
N GLY A 128 -3.52 -16.51 -26.93
CA GLY A 128 -3.94 -17.54 -25.96
C GLY A 128 -3.82 -17.15 -24.49
N SER A 129 -3.97 -18.13 -23.62
CA SER A 129 -3.73 -17.99 -22.19
C SER A 129 -2.98 -19.22 -21.68
N ILE A 130 -2.10 -19.02 -20.69
CA ILE A 130 -1.36 -20.10 -20.02
C ILE A 130 -1.80 -20.14 -18.55
N ASP A 131 -2.32 -21.27 -18.11
CA ASP A 131 -2.51 -21.55 -16.70
C ASP A 131 -1.26 -22.26 -16.16
N LEU A 132 -0.58 -21.59 -15.23
CA LEU A 132 0.63 -22.13 -14.58
C LEU A 132 0.29 -23.02 -13.36
N GLY A 133 -0.99 -23.13 -13.00
CA GLY A 133 -1.45 -23.95 -11.88
C GLY A 133 -0.69 -23.65 -10.57
N PRO A 134 -0.35 -24.68 -9.77
CA PRO A 134 0.37 -24.50 -8.49
C PRO A 134 1.73 -23.80 -8.62
N ILE A 135 2.44 -24.00 -9.73
CA ILE A 135 3.72 -23.29 -9.99
C ILE A 135 3.49 -21.80 -10.11
N GLY A 136 2.39 -21.40 -10.78
CA GLY A 136 1.98 -19.98 -10.89
C GLY A 136 1.72 -19.35 -9.53
N HIS A 137 1.12 -20.07 -8.58
CA HIS A 137 0.89 -19.55 -7.23
C HIS A 137 2.19 -19.30 -6.46
N VAL A 138 3.16 -20.23 -6.59
CA VAL A 138 4.49 -20.06 -5.98
C VAL A 138 5.21 -18.85 -6.60
N LEU A 139 5.22 -18.73 -7.93
CA LEU A 139 5.83 -17.60 -8.62
C LEU A 139 5.17 -16.27 -8.22
N ALA A 140 3.85 -16.26 -8.10
CA ALA A 140 3.11 -15.07 -7.65
C ALA A 140 3.49 -14.67 -6.21
N ALA A 141 3.66 -15.62 -5.29
CA ALA A 141 4.11 -15.33 -3.94
C ALA A 141 5.50 -14.68 -3.94
N PHE A 142 6.45 -15.23 -4.68
CA PHE A 142 7.78 -14.63 -4.84
C PHE A 142 7.72 -13.25 -5.48
N TYR A 143 6.90 -13.06 -6.49
CA TYR A 143 6.71 -11.77 -7.15
C TYR A 143 6.15 -10.71 -6.19
N LEU A 144 5.11 -11.05 -5.41
CA LEU A 144 4.52 -10.13 -4.43
C LEU A 144 5.54 -9.72 -3.37
N VAL A 145 6.29 -10.68 -2.82
CA VAL A 145 7.34 -10.40 -1.82
C VAL A 145 8.48 -9.58 -2.43
N TRP A 146 8.87 -9.87 -3.67
CA TRP A 146 9.88 -9.09 -4.39
C TRP A 146 9.42 -7.65 -4.59
N MET A 147 8.20 -7.44 -5.11
CA MET A 147 7.65 -6.10 -5.36
C MET A 147 7.51 -5.28 -4.08
N LEU A 148 7.06 -5.90 -2.98
CA LEU A 148 6.97 -5.25 -1.69
C LEU A 148 8.35 -4.74 -1.21
N ASN A 149 9.38 -5.60 -1.26
CA ASN A 149 10.72 -5.18 -0.86
C ASN A 149 11.35 -4.16 -1.83
N LEU A 150 11.06 -4.27 -3.13
CA LEU A 150 11.53 -3.30 -4.12
C LEU A 150 10.90 -1.92 -3.89
N TYR A 151 9.61 -1.88 -3.59
CA TYR A 151 8.89 -0.64 -3.32
C TYR A 151 9.43 0.05 -2.04
N ASN A 152 9.63 -0.71 -0.97
CA ASN A 152 10.26 -0.22 0.24
C ASN A 152 11.67 0.33 -0.03
N PHE A 153 12.47 -0.34 -0.87
CA PHE A 153 13.79 0.14 -1.26
C PHE A 153 13.74 1.47 -2.04
N MET A 154 12.69 1.74 -2.80
CA MET A 154 12.52 2.97 -3.57
C MET A 154 12.14 4.18 -2.71
N ASP A 155 11.62 3.98 -1.50
CA ASP A 155 11.19 5.05 -0.58
C ASP A 155 12.38 5.78 0.08
N GLY A 156 13.36 6.18 -0.72
CA GLY A 156 14.58 6.89 -0.26
C GLY A 156 14.60 8.39 -0.59
N ILE A 157 13.59 8.92 -1.27
CA ILE A 157 13.51 10.32 -1.71
C ILE A 157 12.14 10.87 -1.38
N ASP A 158 12.10 12.11 -0.86
CA ASP A 158 10.85 12.82 -0.52
C ASP A 158 9.81 12.74 -1.63
N GLY A 159 8.63 12.21 -1.32
CA GLY A 159 7.49 12.13 -2.23
C GLY A 159 7.60 11.10 -3.36
N LEU A 160 8.77 10.48 -3.60
CA LEU A 160 8.98 9.61 -4.77
C LEU A 160 8.02 8.41 -4.76
N ALA A 161 8.04 7.60 -3.71
CA ALA A 161 7.17 6.43 -3.59
C ALA A 161 5.69 6.83 -3.63
N SER A 162 5.33 7.93 -2.98
CA SER A 162 3.95 8.44 -2.99
C SER A 162 3.48 8.86 -4.38
N VAL A 163 4.30 9.58 -5.13
CA VAL A 163 3.97 10.02 -6.50
C VAL A 163 3.88 8.83 -7.44
N GLU A 164 4.81 7.88 -7.31
CA GLU A 164 4.80 6.64 -8.08
C GLU A 164 3.51 5.86 -7.84
N ALA A 165 3.12 5.62 -6.58
CA ALA A 165 1.86 4.95 -6.24
C ALA A 165 0.64 5.65 -6.82
N VAL A 166 0.57 6.99 -6.72
CA VAL A 166 -0.54 7.77 -7.29
C VAL A 166 -0.59 7.60 -8.81
N CYS A 167 0.57 7.73 -9.50
CA CYS A 167 0.63 7.57 -10.95
C CYS A 167 0.25 6.16 -11.40
N ALA A 168 0.77 5.11 -10.72
CA ALA A 168 0.44 3.73 -11.03
C ALA A 168 -1.05 3.43 -10.82
N CYS A 169 -1.61 3.88 -9.69
CA CYS A 169 -3.02 3.67 -9.38
C CYS A 169 -3.96 4.42 -10.33
N LEU A 170 -3.69 5.69 -10.63
CA LEU A 170 -4.50 6.47 -11.58
C LEU A 170 -4.34 5.94 -13.01
N GLY A 171 -3.14 5.49 -13.39
CA GLY A 171 -2.89 4.78 -14.64
C GLY A 171 -3.72 3.51 -14.75
N ALA A 172 -3.78 2.70 -13.68
CA ALA A 172 -4.64 1.51 -13.62
C ALA A 172 -6.12 1.88 -13.75
N CYS A 173 -6.58 2.93 -13.05
CA CYS A 173 -7.96 3.43 -13.20
C CYS A 173 -8.29 3.79 -14.66
N LEU A 174 -7.37 4.49 -15.33
CA LEU A 174 -7.54 4.87 -16.74
C LEU A 174 -7.62 3.64 -17.67
N VAL A 175 -6.73 2.66 -17.48
CA VAL A 175 -6.72 1.41 -18.26
C VAL A 175 -8.02 0.64 -18.05
N TYR A 176 -8.47 0.48 -16.80
CA TYR A 176 -9.73 -0.20 -16.49
C TYR A 176 -10.93 0.54 -17.08
N TRP A 177 -10.95 1.87 -17.02
CA TRP A 177 -12.00 2.66 -17.62
C TRP A 177 -12.08 2.49 -19.15
N LEU A 178 -10.92 2.57 -19.84
CA LEU A 178 -10.84 2.38 -21.29
C LEU A 178 -11.19 0.95 -21.71
N ALA A 179 -10.84 -0.05 -20.91
CA ALA A 179 -11.16 -1.46 -21.16
C ALA A 179 -12.60 -1.85 -20.77
N GLY A 180 -13.39 -0.94 -20.17
CA GLY A 180 -14.77 -1.20 -19.74
C GLY A 180 -14.91 -1.93 -18.40
N TYR A 181 -13.81 -2.17 -17.67
CA TYR A 181 -13.80 -2.86 -16.37
C TYR A 181 -14.01 -1.88 -15.22
N GLN A 182 -15.16 -1.22 -15.17
CA GLN A 182 -15.42 -0.12 -14.21
C GLN A 182 -15.38 -0.57 -12.74
N ASP A 183 -15.70 -1.82 -12.45
CA ASP A 183 -15.70 -2.36 -11.08
C ASP A 183 -14.26 -2.47 -10.51
N LEU A 184 -13.25 -2.60 -11.37
CA LEU A 184 -11.85 -2.69 -10.96
C LEU A 184 -11.23 -1.32 -10.61
N ILE A 185 -11.91 -0.22 -10.92
CA ILE A 185 -11.40 1.15 -10.67
C ILE A 185 -11.34 1.47 -9.17
N TRP A 186 -12.23 0.89 -8.36
CA TRP A 186 -12.39 1.29 -6.96
C TRP A 186 -11.14 1.10 -6.11
N LEU A 187 -10.47 -0.04 -6.23
CA LEU A 187 -9.30 -0.34 -5.40
C LEU A 187 -8.13 0.62 -5.66
N PRO A 188 -7.65 0.79 -6.91
CA PRO A 188 -6.58 1.74 -7.17
C PRO A 188 -7.01 3.19 -6.91
N LEU A 189 -8.28 3.56 -7.15
CA LEU A 189 -8.76 4.89 -6.83
C LEU A 189 -8.67 5.19 -5.32
N ILE A 190 -9.18 4.30 -4.47
CA ILE A 190 -9.15 4.50 -3.01
C ILE A 190 -7.72 4.49 -2.48
N LEU A 191 -6.86 3.61 -3.00
CA LEU A 191 -5.45 3.62 -2.62
C LEU A 191 -4.77 4.94 -3.02
N SER A 192 -4.97 5.42 -4.24
CA SER A 192 -4.42 6.71 -4.68
C SER A 192 -4.88 7.87 -3.80
N MET A 193 -6.16 7.88 -3.36
CA MET A 193 -6.68 8.90 -2.48
C MET A 193 -6.06 8.85 -1.08
N ALA A 194 -5.85 7.67 -0.52
CA ALA A 194 -5.13 7.51 0.75
C ALA A 194 -3.68 8.05 0.63
N VAL A 195 -3.00 7.70 -0.47
CA VAL A 195 -1.63 8.19 -0.73
C VAL A 195 -1.59 9.70 -0.96
N ILE A 196 -2.55 10.28 -1.68
CA ILE A 196 -2.65 11.75 -1.87
C ILE A 196 -2.79 12.47 -0.54
N GLY A 197 -3.60 11.95 0.39
CA GLY A 197 -3.73 12.52 1.73
C GLY A 197 -2.41 12.55 2.51
N PHE A 198 -1.64 11.46 2.41
CA PHE A 198 -0.29 11.38 2.99
C PHE A 198 0.72 12.27 2.25
N LEU A 199 0.70 12.30 0.91
CA LEU A 199 1.63 13.03 0.05
C LEU A 199 1.70 14.52 0.38
N TYR A 200 0.60 15.13 0.85
CA TYR A 200 0.62 16.52 1.32
C TYR A 200 1.69 16.79 2.39
N TRP A 201 1.97 15.80 3.23
CA TRP A 201 2.97 15.88 4.28
C TRP A 201 4.35 15.35 3.86
N ASN A 202 4.39 14.48 2.86
CA ASN A 202 5.60 13.84 2.35
C ASN A 202 6.17 14.55 1.12
N PHE A 203 5.44 15.50 0.53
CA PHE A 203 5.92 16.31 -0.60
C PHE A 203 7.15 17.15 -0.19
N PRO A 204 8.17 17.27 -1.06
CA PRO A 204 9.41 17.97 -0.74
C PRO A 204 9.21 19.45 -0.33
N PRO A 205 9.83 19.92 0.76
CA PRO A 205 10.58 19.13 1.75
C PRO A 205 9.65 18.34 2.68
N ALA A 206 9.91 17.03 2.83
CA ALA A 206 9.04 16.13 3.59
C ALA A 206 8.96 16.53 5.08
N LYS A 207 7.75 16.54 5.63
CA LYS A 207 7.47 16.80 7.04
C LYS A 207 7.35 15.52 7.87
N ILE A 208 7.21 14.39 7.18
CA ILE A 208 7.19 13.03 7.73
C ILE A 208 7.49 12.04 6.60
N PHE A 209 8.27 11.01 6.89
CA PHE A 209 8.54 9.90 5.97
C PHE A 209 7.49 8.79 6.08
N MET A 210 7.34 8.02 5.01
CA MET A 210 6.37 6.93 4.94
C MET A 210 6.70 5.86 5.98
N GLY A 211 7.93 5.40 6.02
CA GLY A 211 8.39 4.31 6.89
C GLY A 211 7.95 2.94 6.38
N ASP A 212 8.49 1.89 7.00
CA ASP A 212 8.32 0.49 6.57
C ASP A 212 6.86 -0.01 6.66
N ALA A 213 5.99 0.69 7.41
CA ALA A 213 4.57 0.35 7.48
C ALA A 213 3.79 0.72 6.21
N GLY A 214 4.28 1.67 5.42
CA GLY A 214 3.57 2.21 4.25
C GLY A 214 4.20 1.89 2.91
N SER A 215 5.49 1.56 2.90
CA SER A 215 6.26 1.29 1.69
C SER A 215 6.55 -0.18 1.42
#